data_eb56576e6ec6740005540570a70160ad
#
_entry.id   eb56576e6ec6740005540570a70160ad
#
_cell.length_a   1.000
_cell.length_b   1.000
_cell.length_c   1.000
_cell.angle_alpha   90.00
_cell.angle_beta   90.00
_cell.angle_gamma   90.00
#
_symmetry.space_group_name_H-M   'P 1'
#
loop_
_entity.id
_entity.type
_entity.pdbx_description
1 polymer ?
#
loop_
_entity_poly.entity_id
_entity_poly.type
_entity_poly.pdbx_seq_one_letter_code
_entity_poly.pdbx_strand_id
1 'polypeptide(L)'
;MKISDLNLEREMEAIFGNSTIKELYPPQEEAIKAGLLDTNKNFVIATPTASGKTLLAELAMLQSILTASGKCLYVVPLNALAYEKYQNFKGKYGAVANVGISTGDYESSSRYLERYDIIILTLEKLDSLTRLKPAWLRTISVVVVDEVHVLGEEKRGPRLEGAMARFMSFNPSARFIALSATIANVEEFGKWLHACVIQSEWRPVPLKEEVLLAKSDREIVERVLAEVKKGSQILVFVNTKRGAASFARKIAAQLRMESEGLNALAEKVDIGVDDLAEIVRCGVAYHN
;
A
#
# COMPACT_ATOMS: atom_id res chain seq x y z
N MET A 1 -2.15 21.43 8.93
CA MET A 1 -0.66 21.64 9.09
C MET A 1 -0.02 21.50 7.73
N LYS A 2 0.86 22.40 7.35
CA LYS A 2 1.61 22.29 6.09
C LYS A 2 2.83 21.39 6.29
N ILE A 3 3.27 20.74 5.21
CA ILE A 3 4.52 19.96 5.27
C ILE A 3 5.73 20.85 5.59
N SER A 4 5.71 22.10 5.12
CA SER A 4 6.74 23.10 5.46
C SER A 4 6.82 23.47 6.95
N ASP A 5 5.78 23.16 7.73
CA ASP A 5 5.76 23.44 9.17
C ASP A 5 6.39 22.30 9.99
N LEU A 6 6.70 21.17 9.33
CA LEU A 6 7.40 20.06 9.93
C LEU A 6 8.91 20.40 9.99
N ASN A 7 9.52 20.15 11.13
CA ASN A 7 10.97 20.30 11.28
C ASN A 7 11.65 19.06 10.67
N LEU A 8 11.74 19.04 9.33
CA LEU A 8 12.31 17.93 8.57
C LEU A 8 13.81 18.16 8.31
N GLU A 9 14.53 17.06 8.12
CA GLU A 9 15.89 17.12 7.60
C GLU A 9 15.91 17.75 6.20
N ARG A 10 16.99 18.44 5.85
CA ARG A 10 17.11 19.21 4.60
C ARG A 10 16.82 18.36 3.35
N GLU A 11 17.25 17.12 3.35
CA GLU A 11 17.02 16.17 2.26
C GLU A 11 15.53 15.82 2.13
N MET A 12 14.82 15.69 3.25
CA MET A 12 13.37 15.47 3.27
C MET A 12 12.62 16.71 2.80
N GLU A 13 13.05 17.91 3.22
CA GLU A 13 12.48 19.16 2.73
C GLU A 13 12.59 19.28 1.21
N ALA A 14 13.74 18.89 0.63
CA ALA A 14 13.93 18.89 -0.82
C ALA A 14 12.97 17.91 -1.55
N ILE A 15 12.72 16.72 -0.98
CA ILE A 15 11.84 15.71 -1.55
C ILE A 15 10.37 16.13 -1.42
N PHE A 16 9.92 16.46 -0.22
CA PHE A 16 8.50 16.71 0.05
C PHE A 16 8.08 18.13 -0.29
N GLY A 17 8.97 19.12 -0.23
CA GLY A 17 8.72 20.49 -0.63
C GLY A 17 8.37 20.65 -2.12
N ASN A 18 8.94 19.79 -2.98
CA ASN A 18 8.64 19.72 -4.40
C ASN A 18 7.47 18.79 -4.74
N SER A 19 6.90 18.10 -3.75
CA SER A 19 5.75 17.22 -3.96
C SER A 19 4.47 18.02 -4.21
N THR A 20 3.47 17.34 -4.77
CA THR A 20 2.11 17.90 -4.93
C THR A 20 1.36 18.04 -3.60
N ILE A 21 1.85 17.36 -2.55
CA ILE A 21 1.26 17.37 -1.21
C ILE A 21 1.77 18.63 -0.49
N LYS A 22 0.92 19.60 -0.25
CA LYS A 22 1.25 20.84 0.45
C LYS A 22 0.77 20.86 1.90
N GLU A 23 -0.34 20.17 2.16
CA GLU A 23 -0.99 20.15 3.47
C GLU A 23 -1.25 18.69 3.89
N LEU A 24 -1.08 18.44 5.17
CA LEU A 24 -1.40 17.16 5.78
C LEU A 24 -2.91 17.02 5.96
N TYR A 25 -3.39 15.83 5.72
CA TYR A 25 -4.76 15.46 6.06
C TYR A 25 -4.94 15.35 7.58
N PRO A 26 -6.16 15.51 8.11
CA PRO A 26 -6.41 15.48 9.54
C PRO A 26 -5.80 14.27 10.27
N PRO A 27 -5.93 13.02 9.80
CA PRO A 27 -5.30 11.88 10.47
C PRO A 27 -3.77 11.91 10.41
N GLN A 28 -3.20 12.50 9.36
CA GLN A 28 -1.75 12.65 9.25
C GLN A 28 -1.24 13.68 10.25
N GLU A 29 -1.93 14.81 10.38
CA GLU A 29 -1.61 15.84 11.35
C GLU A 29 -1.70 15.31 12.80
N GLU A 30 -2.70 14.47 13.09
CA GLU A 30 -2.87 13.81 14.37
C GLU A 30 -1.68 12.90 14.69
N ALA A 31 -1.24 12.06 13.74
CA ALA A 31 -0.09 11.18 13.92
C ALA A 31 1.20 11.96 14.18
N ILE A 32 1.43 13.06 13.46
CA ILE A 32 2.59 13.93 13.67
C ILE A 32 2.54 14.56 15.07
N LYS A 33 1.41 15.12 15.48
CA LYS A 33 1.22 15.70 16.82
C LYS A 33 1.38 14.67 17.94
N ALA A 34 1.06 13.41 17.69
CA ALA A 34 1.30 12.30 18.63
C ALA A 34 2.78 11.89 18.73
N GLY A 35 3.66 12.52 17.94
CA GLY A 35 5.11 12.32 17.99
C GLY A 35 5.63 11.25 17.02
N LEU A 36 4.98 11.05 15.89
CA LEU A 36 5.42 10.06 14.89
C LEU A 36 6.87 10.29 14.42
N LEU A 37 7.33 11.53 14.34
CA LEU A 37 8.68 11.87 13.92
C LEU A 37 9.69 11.96 15.07
N ASP A 38 9.24 12.29 16.27
CA ASP A 38 10.10 12.69 17.38
C ASP A 38 10.32 11.59 18.43
N THR A 39 9.67 10.45 18.28
CA THR A 39 9.71 9.38 19.30
C THR A 39 9.98 8.01 18.70
N ASN A 40 10.48 7.10 19.55
CA ASN A 40 10.64 5.68 19.20
C ASN A 40 9.36 4.86 19.50
N LYS A 41 8.22 5.50 19.67
CA LYS A 41 6.94 4.81 19.91
C LYS A 41 6.48 4.04 18.69
N ASN A 42 5.84 2.91 18.94
CA ASN A 42 5.09 2.20 17.91
C ASN A 42 3.80 2.96 17.57
N PHE A 43 3.34 2.83 16.34
CA PHE A 43 2.09 3.43 15.87
C PHE A 43 1.22 2.39 15.18
N VAL A 44 -0.08 2.49 15.39
CA VAL A 44 -1.12 1.85 14.58
C VAL A 44 -1.95 2.94 13.93
N ILE A 45 -1.93 3.01 12.60
CA ILE A 45 -2.63 4.03 11.83
C ILE A 45 -3.74 3.33 11.05
N ALA A 46 -4.95 3.37 11.61
CA ALA A 46 -6.15 2.74 11.09
C ALA A 46 -7.07 3.79 10.48
N THR A 47 -6.91 4.03 9.20
CA THR A 47 -7.66 5.06 8.47
C THR A 47 -8.03 4.53 7.08
N PRO A 48 -9.12 5.02 6.45
CA PRO A 48 -9.56 4.53 5.15
C PRO A 48 -8.48 4.60 4.06
N THR A 49 -8.65 3.84 3.00
CA THR A 49 -7.84 3.97 1.78
C THR A 49 -7.84 5.41 1.26
N ALA A 50 -6.77 5.83 0.62
CA ALA A 50 -6.54 7.19 0.12
C ALA A 50 -6.41 8.29 1.20
N SER A 51 -6.40 7.97 2.50
CA SER A 51 -6.11 8.93 3.58
C SER A 51 -4.62 9.31 3.71
N GLY A 52 -3.75 8.74 2.88
CA GLY A 52 -2.32 9.07 2.85
C GLY A 52 -1.48 8.41 3.95
N LYS A 53 -1.87 7.24 4.45
CA LYS A 53 -1.10 6.43 5.44
C LYS A 53 0.36 6.22 5.02
N THR A 54 0.58 5.91 3.76
CA THR A 54 1.91 5.65 3.21
C THR A 54 2.86 6.82 3.45
N LEU A 55 2.39 8.08 3.31
CA LEU A 55 3.20 9.27 3.55
C LEU A 55 3.76 9.30 4.99
N LEU A 56 2.96 8.91 5.98
CA LEU A 56 3.40 8.87 7.38
C LEU A 56 4.52 7.85 7.59
N ALA A 57 4.40 6.68 6.99
CA ALA A 57 5.46 5.67 7.02
C ALA A 57 6.72 6.15 6.29
N GLU A 58 6.57 6.79 5.13
CA GLU A 58 7.67 7.36 4.35
C GLU A 58 8.43 8.41 5.18
N LEU A 59 7.71 9.36 5.80
CA LEU A 59 8.31 10.37 6.67
C LEU A 59 9.07 9.75 7.84
N ALA A 60 8.48 8.79 8.52
CA ALA A 60 9.09 8.15 9.67
C ALA A 60 10.33 7.29 9.31
N MET A 61 10.31 6.60 8.16
CA MET A 61 11.47 5.85 7.67
C MET A 61 12.62 6.79 7.30
N LEU A 62 12.35 7.84 6.51
CA LEU A 62 13.38 8.79 6.09
C LEU A 62 13.96 9.54 7.27
N GLN A 63 13.13 9.97 8.22
CA GLN A 63 13.59 10.58 9.45
C GLN A 63 14.58 9.65 10.17
N SER A 64 14.26 8.38 10.35
CA SER A 64 15.14 7.41 10.99
C SER A 64 16.45 7.17 10.23
N ILE A 65 16.40 7.12 8.91
CA ILE A 65 17.60 6.90 8.08
C ILE A 65 18.54 8.12 8.16
N LEU A 66 18.01 9.33 8.05
CA LEU A 66 18.81 10.55 7.98
C LEU A 66 19.35 10.98 9.34
N THR A 67 18.58 10.79 10.43
CA THR A 67 19.01 11.23 11.77
C THR A 67 19.80 10.18 12.54
N ALA A 68 19.47 8.89 12.37
CA ALA A 68 20.02 7.80 13.19
C ALA A 68 20.79 6.74 12.38
N SER A 69 20.97 6.94 11.07
CA SER A 69 21.55 5.93 10.16
C SER A 69 20.86 4.56 10.28
N GLY A 70 19.57 4.58 10.64
CA GLY A 70 18.76 3.38 10.84
C GLY A 70 18.35 2.77 9.51
N LYS A 71 18.11 1.44 9.51
CA LYS A 71 17.55 0.73 8.36
C LYS A 71 16.06 0.46 8.58
N CYS A 72 15.32 0.34 7.49
CA CYS A 72 13.87 0.19 7.55
C CYS A 72 13.40 -1.03 6.78
N LEU A 73 12.44 -1.75 7.34
CA LEU A 73 11.65 -2.76 6.62
C LEU A 73 10.29 -2.19 6.26
N TYR A 74 9.86 -2.44 5.02
CA TYR A 74 8.50 -2.15 4.56
C TYR A 74 7.84 -3.45 4.13
N VAL A 75 6.91 -3.94 4.93
CA VAL A 75 6.27 -5.25 4.77
C VAL A 75 4.92 -5.09 4.12
N VAL A 76 4.69 -5.83 3.04
CA VAL A 76 3.42 -5.81 2.29
C VAL A 76 2.85 -7.23 2.13
N PRO A 77 1.53 -7.38 1.93
CA PRO A 77 0.94 -8.71 1.83
C PRO A 77 1.12 -9.40 0.48
N LEU A 78 1.46 -8.68 -0.60
CA LEU A 78 1.47 -9.22 -1.96
C LEU A 78 2.73 -8.84 -2.72
N ASN A 79 3.21 -9.76 -3.58
CA ASN A 79 4.37 -9.53 -4.45
C ASN A 79 4.19 -8.31 -5.38
N ALA A 80 2.98 -8.13 -5.94
CA ALA A 80 2.68 -7.01 -6.81
C ALA A 80 2.83 -5.66 -6.08
N LEU A 81 2.33 -5.57 -4.83
CA LEU A 81 2.49 -4.39 -3.98
C LEU A 81 3.96 -4.16 -3.60
N ALA A 82 4.72 -5.23 -3.34
CA ALA A 82 6.14 -5.10 -3.06
C ALA A 82 6.89 -4.46 -4.24
N TYR A 83 6.61 -4.90 -5.45
CA TYR A 83 7.23 -4.35 -6.66
C TYR A 83 6.81 -2.90 -6.92
N GLU A 84 5.52 -2.57 -6.77
CA GLU A 84 4.99 -1.21 -6.88
C GLU A 84 5.69 -0.26 -5.89
N LYS A 85 5.75 -0.64 -4.61
CA LYS A 85 6.43 0.14 -3.57
C LYS A 85 7.92 0.29 -3.86
N TYR A 86 8.57 -0.77 -4.34
CA TYR A 86 9.98 -0.72 -4.73
C TYR A 86 10.24 0.31 -5.84
N GLN A 87 9.47 0.29 -6.90
CA GLN A 87 9.60 1.26 -8.00
C GLN A 87 9.35 2.69 -7.52
N ASN A 88 8.30 2.87 -6.73
CA ASN A 88 7.92 4.17 -6.18
C ASN A 88 9.01 4.73 -5.26
N PHE A 89 9.47 3.94 -4.28
CA PHE A 89 10.47 4.40 -3.31
C PHE A 89 11.84 4.59 -3.96
N LYS A 90 12.22 3.73 -4.90
CA LYS A 90 13.46 3.90 -5.65
C LYS A 90 13.45 5.17 -6.48
N GLY A 91 12.33 5.50 -7.12
CA GLY A 91 12.18 6.74 -7.88
C GLY A 91 12.20 7.99 -7.00
N LYS A 92 11.54 7.93 -5.84
CA LYS A 92 11.42 9.09 -4.94
C LYS A 92 12.68 9.30 -4.08
N TYR A 93 13.28 8.22 -3.58
CA TYR A 93 14.28 8.28 -2.49
C TYR A 93 15.65 7.77 -2.88
N GLY A 94 15.83 7.26 -4.09
CA GLY A 94 17.09 6.68 -4.54
C GLY A 94 18.31 7.61 -4.50
N ALA A 95 18.12 8.92 -4.39
CA ALA A 95 19.18 9.88 -4.20
C ALA A 95 19.67 9.97 -2.73
N VAL A 96 18.85 9.57 -1.75
CA VAL A 96 19.13 9.71 -0.31
C VAL A 96 19.16 8.38 0.44
N ALA A 97 18.59 7.31 -0.14
CA ALA A 97 18.54 5.99 0.49
C ALA A 97 18.62 4.88 -0.57
N ASN A 98 19.35 3.81 -0.26
CA ASN A 98 19.40 2.61 -1.10
C ASN A 98 18.16 1.75 -0.84
N VAL A 99 17.37 1.52 -1.88
CA VAL A 99 16.12 0.75 -1.79
C VAL A 99 16.32 -0.65 -2.35
N GLY A 100 15.95 -1.67 -1.58
CA GLY A 100 15.98 -3.07 -1.99
C GLY A 100 14.62 -3.74 -1.87
N ILE A 101 14.46 -4.85 -2.59
CA ILE A 101 13.25 -5.68 -2.55
C ILE A 101 13.62 -7.15 -2.37
N SER A 102 12.86 -7.87 -1.57
CA SER A 102 12.95 -9.33 -1.46
C SER A 102 11.58 -9.94 -1.24
N THR A 103 11.18 -10.78 -2.18
CA THR A 103 9.89 -11.46 -2.16
C THR A 103 10.10 -12.98 -2.21
N GLY A 104 9.13 -13.75 -1.72
CA GLY A 104 9.13 -15.21 -1.78
C GLY A 104 9.67 -15.91 -0.54
N ASP A 105 9.41 -17.21 -0.50
CA ASP A 105 9.63 -18.09 0.67
C ASP A 105 11.03 -18.73 0.75
N TYR A 106 11.99 -18.34 -0.08
CA TYR A 106 13.29 -18.96 -0.07
C TYR A 106 13.96 -18.79 1.30
N GLU A 107 14.27 -19.91 1.93
CA GLU A 107 15.05 -19.99 3.18
C GLU A 107 16.50 -19.60 2.92
N SER A 108 16.75 -18.32 2.82
CA SER A 108 18.09 -17.76 2.76
C SER A 108 18.22 -16.61 3.75
N SER A 109 19.37 -16.48 4.40
CA SER A 109 19.66 -15.36 5.29
C SER A 109 19.60 -14.02 4.57
N SER A 110 19.57 -14.05 3.25
CA SER A 110 19.50 -12.88 2.36
C SER A 110 20.48 -11.77 2.79
N ARG A 111 21.72 -12.15 3.09
CA ARG A 111 22.77 -11.25 3.58
C ARG A 111 23.00 -10.04 2.67
N TYR A 112 22.74 -10.18 1.38
CA TYR A 112 22.82 -9.08 0.41
C TYR A 112 21.87 -7.91 0.74
N LEU A 113 20.81 -8.15 1.53
CA LEU A 113 19.86 -7.12 1.96
C LEU A 113 20.49 -6.12 2.93
N GLU A 114 21.53 -6.49 3.62
CA GLU A 114 22.24 -5.64 4.58
C GLU A 114 22.75 -4.31 3.97
N ARG A 115 22.98 -4.28 2.65
CA ARG A 115 23.45 -3.09 1.94
C ARG A 115 22.40 -2.02 1.69
N TYR A 116 21.11 -2.32 1.90
CA TYR A 116 20.00 -1.39 1.64
C TYR A 116 19.55 -0.69 2.93
N ASP A 117 19.07 0.54 2.77
CA ASP A 117 18.52 1.36 3.84
C ASP A 117 17.03 1.16 4.00
N ILE A 118 16.30 0.99 2.89
CA ILE A 118 14.89 0.60 2.86
C ILE A 118 14.77 -0.76 2.17
N ILE A 119 14.21 -1.72 2.87
CA ILE A 119 14.04 -3.09 2.36
C ILE A 119 12.56 -3.42 2.31
N ILE A 120 12.04 -3.60 1.11
CA ILE A 120 10.64 -3.97 0.89
C ILE A 120 10.54 -5.49 0.88
N LEU A 121 9.66 -6.03 1.71
CA LEU A 121 9.49 -7.46 1.91
C LEU A 121 8.03 -7.87 1.77
N THR A 122 7.80 -9.10 1.34
CA THR A 122 6.50 -9.73 1.58
C THR A 122 6.43 -10.29 3.00
N LEU A 123 5.21 -10.53 3.47
CA LEU A 123 4.93 -11.19 4.74
C LEU A 123 5.68 -12.53 4.87
N GLU A 124 5.66 -13.33 3.80
CA GLU A 124 6.32 -14.63 3.75
C GLU A 124 7.84 -14.51 3.96
N LYS A 125 8.43 -13.48 3.35
CA LYS A 125 9.86 -13.22 3.50
C LYS A 125 10.21 -12.73 4.90
N LEU A 126 9.37 -11.88 5.50
CA LEU A 126 9.55 -11.48 6.90
C LEU A 126 9.51 -12.69 7.84
N ASP A 127 8.53 -13.59 7.65
CA ASP A 127 8.41 -14.82 8.45
C ASP A 127 9.67 -15.69 8.34
N SER A 128 10.17 -15.91 7.12
CA SER A 128 11.42 -16.65 6.88
C SER A 128 12.63 -15.99 7.58
N LEU A 129 12.81 -14.68 7.40
CA LEU A 129 13.92 -13.94 8.01
C LEU A 129 13.88 -13.95 9.55
N THR A 130 12.69 -13.84 10.14
CA THR A 130 12.54 -13.88 11.60
C THR A 130 12.81 -15.26 12.21
N ARG A 131 12.66 -16.33 11.44
CA ARG A 131 13.08 -17.68 11.83
C ARG A 131 14.60 -17.87 11.73
N LEU A 132 15.19 -17.38 10.66
CA LEU A 132 16.63 -17.47 10.40
C LEU A 132 17.48 -16.53 11.26
N LYS A 133 16.89 -15.43 11.73
CA LYS A 133 17.51 -14.41 12.59
C LYS A 133 18.89 -13.93 12.11
N PRO A 134 19.07 -13.53 10.84
CA PRO A 134 20.32 -13.01 10.37
C PRO A 134 20.72 -11.75 11.16
N ALA A 135 22.02 -11.61 11.46
CA ALA A 135 22.51 -10.56 12.36
C ALA A 135 22.12 -9.14 11.93
N TRP A 136 22.05 -8.89 10.63
CA TRP A 136 21.68 -7.58 10.08
C TRP A 136 20.25 -7.12 10.44
N LEU A 137 19.33 -8.04 10.79
CA LEU A 137 18.00 -7.65 11.29
C LEU A 137 18.06 -6.81 12.58
N ARG A 138 19.17 -6.87 13.33
CA ARG A 138 19.38 -6.03 14.52
C ARG A 138 19.66 -4.57 14.20
N THR A 139 20.04 -4.27 12.96
CA THR A 139 20.28 -2.88 12.51
C THR A 139 19.00 -2.18 12.05
N ILE A 140 17.88 -2.89 12.01
CA ILE A 140 16.59 -2.31 11.64
C ILE A 140 16.06 -1.45 12.79
N SER A 141 15.77 -0.20 12.49
CA SER A 141 15.21 0.78 13.44
C SER A 141 13.70 0.96 13.28
N VAL A 142 13.17 0.79 12.05
CA VAL A 142 11.75 0.95 11.76
C VAL A 142 11.24 -0.25 10.96
N VAL A 143 10.12 -0.80 11.39
CA VAL A 143 9.37 -1.84 10.68
C VAL A 143 7.99 -1.29 10.34
N VAL A 144 7.76 -1.01 9.08
CA VAL A 144 6.43 -0.67 8.58
C VAL A 144 5.72 -1.96 8.16
N VAL A 145 4.52 -2.17 8.66
CA VAL A 145 3.64 -3.28 8.23
C VAL A 145 2.43 -2.68 7.54
N ASP A 146 2.41 -2.77 6.22
CA ASP A 146 1.30 -2.26 5.42
C ASP A 146 0.17 -3.28 5.33
N GLU A 147 -1.07 -2.79 5.26
CA GLU A 147 -2.30 -3.59 5.21
C GLU A 147 -2.40 -4.61 6.37
N VAL A 148 -2.09 -4.16 7.59
CA VAL A 148 -2.02 -5.04 8.77
C VAL A 148 -3.36 -5.73 9.12
N HIS A 149 -4.48 -5.30 8.51
CA HIS A 149 -5.77 -5.99 8.63
C HIS A 149 -5.73 -7.45 8.14
N VAL A 150 -4.70 -7.86 7.39
CA VAL A 150 -4.38 -9.26 7.08
C VAL A 150 -4.28 -10.14 8.36
N LEU A 151 -4.04 -9.56 9.53
CA LEU A 151 -4.11 -10.28 10.82
C LEU A 151 -5.46 -10.98 11.04
N GLY A 152 -6.55 -10.47 10.49
CA GLY A 152 -7.87 -11.10 10.52
C GLY A 152 -8.05 -12.28 9.57
N GLU A 153 -7.08 -12.59 8.70
CA GLU A 153 -7.17 -13.69 7.77
C GLU A 153 -6.75 -15.02 8.42
N GLU A 154 -7.54 -16.05 8.20
CA GLU A 154 -7.34 -17.36 8.81
C GLU A 154 -5.94 -17.97 8.57
N LYS A 155 -5.40 -17.83 7.36
CA LYS A 155 -4.10 -18.43 6.97
C LYS A 155 -2.92 -17.49 7.15
N ARG A 156 -3.06 -16.23 6.78
CA ARG A 156 -1.96 -15.27 6.80
C ARG A 156 -1.84 -14.51 8.12
N GLY A 157 -2.96 -14.34 8.85
CA GLY A 157 -2.97 -13.65 10.11
C GLY A 157 -2.01 -14.23 11.16
N PRO A 158 -2.11 -15.53 11.50
CA PRO A 158 -1.20 -16.16 12.47
C PRO A 158 0.26 -16.12 12.04
N ARG A 159 0.53 -16.14 10.72
CA ARG A 159 1.88 -16.04 10.19
C ARG A 159 2.47 -14.64 10.41
N LEU A 160 1.69 -13.58 10.14
CA LEU A 160 2.09 -12.20 10.37
C LEU A 160 2.30 -11.93 11.86
N GLU A 161 1.36 -12.30 12.71
CA GLU A 161 1.44 -12.15 14.15
C GLU A 161 2.71 -12.82 14.70
N GLY A 162 2.93 -14.07 14.33
CA GLY A 162 4.13 -14.82 14.73
C GLY A 162 5.43 -14.21 14.21
N ALA A 163 5.45 -13.67 13.00
CA ALA A 163 6.62 -12.97 12.45
C ALA A 163 6.92 -11.68 13.20
N MET A 164 5.88 -10.86 13.48
CA MET A 164 6.02 -9.63 14.27
C MET A 164 6.49 -9.92 15.70
N ALA A 165 5.89 -10.89 16.38
CA ALA A 165 6.29 -11.28 17.75
C ALA A 165 7.76 -11.75 17.81
N ARG A 166 8.19 -12.58 16.85
CA ARG A 166 9.59 -13.01 16.76
C ARG A 166 10.54 -11.86 16.48
N PHE A 167 10.15 -10.92 15.62
CA PHE A 167 10.97 -9.74 15.32
C PHE A 167 11.11 -8.86 16.56
N MET A 168 10.02 -8.53 17.26
CA MET A 168 10.03 -7.75 18.50
C MET A 168 10.94 -8.39 19.56
N SER A 169 10.87 -9.72 19.71
CA SER A 169 11.74 -10.44 20.64
C SER A 169 13.22 -10.41 20.23
N PHE A 170 13.49 -10.44 18.93
CA PHE A 170 14.86 -10.46 18.40
C PHE A 170 15.51 -9.06 18.35
N ASN A 171 14.74 -8.04 18.03
CA ASN A 171 15.17 -6.64 17.96
C ASN A 171 14.17 -5.73 18.70
N PRO A 172 14.21 -5.66 20.04
CA PRO A 172 13.26 -4.88 20.84
C PRO A 172 13.45 -3.37 20.71
N SER A 173 14.54 -2.90 20.09
CA SER A 173 14.79 -1.48 19.85
C SER A 173 14.14 -0.95 18.58
N ALA A 174 13.72 -1.84 17.66
CA ALA A 174 13.01 -1.43 16.46
C ALA A 174 11.58 -1.01 16.79
N ARG A 175 11.15 0.10 16.24
CA ARG A 175 9.74 0.54 16.34
C ARG A 175 8.92 0.02 15.18
N PHE A 176 7.65 -0.21 15.44
CA PHE A 176 6.67 -0.65 14.45
C PHE A 176 5.72 0.48 14.07
N ILE A 177 5.42 0.57 12.79
CA ILE A 177 4.38 1.43 12.23
C ILE A 177 3.44 0.54 11.42
N ALA A 178 2.29 0.21 12.00
CA ALA A 178 1.29 -0.63 11.40
C ALA A 178 0.25 0.23 10.67
N LEU A 179 0.11 0.03 9.37
CA LEU A 179 -0.85 0.74 8.54
C LEU A 179 -2.02 -0.19 8.19
N SER A 180 -3.23 0.29 8.37
CA SER A 180 -4.45 -0.47 8.09
C SER A 180 -5.54 0.38 7.46
N ALA A 181 -6.45 -0.27 6.72
CA ALA A 181 -7.80 0.21 6.63
C ALA A 181 -8.48 0.18 8.02
N THR A 182 -9.67 0.69 8.14
CA THR A 182 -10.44 0.62 9.40
C THR A 182 -10.62 -0.84 9.85
N ILE A 183 -10.23 -1.17 11.08
CA ILE A 183 -10.38 -2.49 11.72
C ILE A 183 -11.14 -2.36 13.03
N ALA A 184 -11.97 -3.34 13.34
CA ALA A 184 -12.87 -3.29 14.49
C ALA A 184 -12.13 -3.35 15.85
N ASN A 185 -11.00 -4.09 15.93
CA ASN A 185 -10.25 -4.34 17.16
C ASN A 185 -8.92 -3.59 17.25
N VAL A 186 -8.85 -2.39 16.67
CA VAL A 186 -7.62 -1.58 16.60
C VAL A 186 -6.99 -1.30 17.95
N GLU A 187 -7.80 -1.07 18.98
CA GLU A 187 -7.35 -0.79 20.35
C GLU A 187 -6.66 -1.99 20.99
N GLU A 188 -7.19 -3.20 20.78
CA GLU A 188 -6.58 -4.44 21.27
C GLU A 188 -5.23 -4.69 20.59
N PHE A 189 -5.17 -4.50 19.29
CA PHE A 189 -3.92 -4.60 18.52
C PHE A 189 -2.91 -3.52 18.96
N GLY A 190 -3.38 -2.29 19.20
CA GLY A 190 -2.55 -1.21 19.71
C GLY A 190 -1.93 -1.55 21.09
N LYS A 191 -2.71 -2.14 21.99
CA LYS A 191 -2.21 -2.62 23.29
C LYS A 191 -1.17 -3.72 23.14
N TRP A 192 -1.42 -4.70 22.27
CA TRP A 192 -0.47 -5.78 22.01
C TRP A 192 0.85 -5.26 21.45
N LEU A 193 0.79 -4.27 20.54
CA LEU A 193 1.98 -3.67 19.94
C LEU A 193 2.62 -2.57 20.82
N HIS A 194 2.04 -2.23 21.97
CA HIS A 194 2.41 -1.06 22.78
C HIS A 194 2.49 0.22 21.95
N ALA A 195 1.49 0.47 21.11
CA ALA A 195 1.48 1.51 20.10
C ALA A 195 0.52 2.67 20.45
N CYS A 196 0.85 3.85 19.96
CA CYS A 196 -0.09 4.95 19.84
C CYS A 196 -1.05 4.62 18.68
N VAL A 197 -2.36 4.67 18.94
CA VAL A 197 -3.39 4.37 17.95
C VAL A 197 -3.92 5.67 17.36
N ILE A 198 -3.88 5.78 16.04
CA ILE A 198 -4.53 6.85 15.27
C ILE A 198 -5.65 6.20 14.48
N GLN A 199 -6.87 6.48 14.85
CA GLN A 199 -8.05 5.93 14.19
C GLN A 199 -8.93 7.07 13.66
N SER A 200 -9.30 7.00 12.38
CA SER A 200 -10.17 8.01 11.77
C SER A 200 -10.96 7.39 10.61
N GLU A 201 -12.18 7.86 10.42
CA GLU A 201 -13.01 7.55 9.26
C GLU A 201 -12.91 8.63 8.17
N TRP A 202 -12.07 9.61 8.37
CA TRP A 202 -11.89 10.70 7.43
C TRP A 202 -11.41 10.22 6.06
N ARG A 203 -12.02 10.76 5.02
CA ARG A 203 -11.66 10.51 3.62
C ARG A 203 -11.51 11.84 2.86
N PRO A 204 -10.53 11.97 1.95
CA PRO A 204 -10.40 13.15 1.11
C PRO A 204 -11.57 13.33 0.15
N VAL A 205 -12.20 12.23 -0.26
CA VAL A 205 -13.41 12.21 -1.08
C VAL A 205 -14.48 11.43 -0.35
N PRO A 206 -15.67 12.01 -0.12
CA PRO A 206 -16.77 11.32 0.53
C PRO A 206 -17.19 10.06 -0.25
N LEU A 207 -17.39 8.96 0.45
CA LEU A 207 -17.92 7.73 -0.11
C LEU A 207 -19.44 7.71 0.11
N LYS A 208 -20.19 7.55 -0.98
CA LYS A 208 -21.64 7.31 -0.94
C LYS A 208 -21.91 5.86 -1.31
N GLU A 209 -22.53 5.13 -0.41
CA GLU A 209 -22.89 3.73 -0.61
C GLU A 209 -24.37 3.63 -1.00
N GLU A 210 -24.64 2.85 -2.03
CA GLU A 210 -26.00 2.55 -2.48
C GLU A 210 -26.13 1.04 -2.74
N VAL A 211 -27.18 0.44 -2.19
CA VAL A 211 -27.53 -0.95 -2.47
C VAL A 211 -28.63 -0.98 -3.52
N LEU A 212 -28.35 -1.64 -4.62
CA LEU A 212 -29.25 -1.74 -5.75
C LEU A 212 -29.53 -3.22 -6.05
N LEU A 213 -30.81 -3.54 -6.22
CA LEU A 213 -31.24 -4.87 -6.67
C LEU A 213 -31.33 -4.87 -8.19
N ALA A 214 -30.49 -5.65 -8.84
CA ALA A 214 -30.57 -5.91 -10.28
C ALA A 214 -31.15 -7.30 -10.53
N LYS A 215 -32.09 -7.42 -11.46
CA LYS A 215 -32.73 -8.69 -11.83
C LYS A 215 -31.90 -9.46 -12.87
N SER A 216 -30.96 -8.80 -13.53
CA SER A 216 -30.15 -9.39 -14.58
C SER A 216 -28.83 -8.63 -14.76
N ASP A 217 -27.82 -9.30 -15.33
CA ASP A 217 -26.58 -8.66 -15.78
C ASP A 217 -26.83 -7.50 -16.75
N ARG A 218 -27.90 -7.59 -17.53
CA ARG A 218 -28.26 -6.53 -18.50
C ARG A 218 -28.55 -5.20 -17.80
N GLU A 219 -29.33 -5.22 -16.71
CA GLU A 219 -29.63 -4.02 -15.93
C GLU A 219 -28.35 -3.40 -15.34
N ILE A 220 -27.40 -4.25 -14.88
CA ILE A 220 -26.10 -3.78 -14.38
C ILE A 220 -25.31 -3.10 -15.50
N VAL A 221 -25.23 -3.74 -16.68
CA VAL A 221 -24.53 -3.16 -17.85
C VAL A 221 -25.15 -1.84 -18.26
N GLU A 222 -26.49 -1.75 -18.38
CA GLU A 222 -27.20 -0.52 -18.73
C GLU A 222 -26.88 0.62 -17.74
N ARG A 223 -26.81 0.31 -16.44
CA ARG A 223 -26.44 1.29 -15.41
C ARG A 223 -24.98 1.73 -15.53
N VAL A 224 -24.04 0.81 -15.73
CA VAL A 224 -22.63 1.13 -15.97
C VAL A 224 -22.51 2.07 -17.16
N LEU A 225 -23.16 1.77 -18.28
CA LEU A 225 -23.15 2.59 -19.47
C LEU A 225 -23.75 3.99 -19.24
N ALA A 226 -24.82 4.08 -18.44
CA ALA A 226 -25.44 5.35 -18.09
C ALA A 226 -24.50 6.25 -17.28
N GLU A 227 -23.74 5.68 -16.32
CA GLU A 227 -22.78 6.43 -15.52
C GLU A 227 -21.55 6.83 -16.35
N VAL A 228 -21.03 5.94 -17.23
CA VAL A 228 -19.92 6.27 -18.14
C VAL A 228 -20.30 7.44 -19.07
N LYS A 229 -21.53 7.47 -19.58
CA LYS A 229 -22.03 8.58 -20.41
C LYS A 229 -22.07 9.92 -19.67
N LYS A 230 -22.14 9.92 -18.35
CA LYS A 230 -22.02 11.13 -17.50
C LYS A 230 -20.56 11.55 -17.26
N GLY A 231 -19.58 10.82 -17.83
CA GLY A 231 -18.15 11.06 -17.63
C GLY A 231 -17.55 10.38 -16.42
N SER A 232 -18.26 9.46 -15.76
CA SER A 232 -17.75 8.73 -14.60
C SER A 232 -16.77 7.64 -15.02
N GLN A 233 -15.72 7.40 -14.20
CA GLN A 233 -14.88 6.23 -14.27
C GLN A 233 -15.46 5.16 -13.35
N ILE A 234 -15.53 3.91 -13.83
CA ILE A 234 -16.21 2.84 -13.11
C ILE A 234 -15.30 1.63 -12.96
N LEU A 235 -15.21 1.11 -11.75
CA LEU A 235 -14.55 -0.15 -11.44
C LEU A 235 -15.62 -1.18 -11.02
N VAL A 236 -15.70 -2.29 -11.74
CA VAL A 236 -16.67 -3.35 -11.51
C VAL A 236 -15.96 -4.59 -10.96
N PHE A 237 -16.34 -5.02 -9.76
CA PHE A 237 -15.86 -6.27 -9.18
C PHE A 237 -16.83 -7.42 -9.46
N VAL A 238 -16.28 -8.54 -9.86
CA VAL A 238 -17.02 -9.79 -10.10
C VAL A 238 -16.33 -10.97 -9.42
N ASN A 239 -17.09 -12.03 -9.14
CA ASN A 239 -16.62 -13.14 -8.30
C ASN A 239 -15.64 -14.09 -9.00
N THR A 240 -15.48 -14.03 -10.32
CA THR A 240 -14.63 -14.97 -11.06
C THR A 240 -13.85 -14.30 -12.17
N LYS A 241 -12.67 -14.84 -12.48
CA LYS A 241 -11.83 -14.40 -13.60
C LYS A 241 -12.58 -14.44 -14.94
N ARG A 242 -13.30 -15.54 -15.21
CA ARG A 242 -14.12 -15.68 -16.42
C ARG A 242 -15.27 -14.66 -16.45
N GLY A 243 -15.84 -14.37 -15.27
CA GLY A 243 -16.88 -13.34 -15.11
C GLY A 243 -16.35 -11.96 -15.48
N ALA A 244 -15.15 -11.59 -15.07
CA ALA A 244 -14.52 -10.31 -15.39
C ALA A 244 -14.39 -10.11 -16.90
N ALA A 245 -13.81 -11.07 -17.62
CA ALA A 245 -13.67 -11.03 -19.06
C ALA A 245 -15.03 -10.98 -19.78
N SER A 246 -15.98 -11.84 -19.36
CA SER A 246 -17.34 -11.88 -19.95
C SER A 246 -18.09 -10.57 -19.76
N PHE A 247 -18.00 -9.98 -18.57
CA PHE A 247 -18.68 -8.72 -18.25
C PHE A 247 -18.05 -7.55 -18.99
N ALA A 248 -16.72 -7.51 -19.11
CA ALA A 248 -16.01 -6.52 -19.89
C ALA A 248 -16.42 -6.54 -21.39
N ARG A 249 -16.54 -7.74 -21.98
CA ARG A 249 -17.03 -7.89 -23.36
C ARG A 249 -18.45 -7.36 -23.54
N LYS A 250 -19.36 -7.64 -22.57
CA LYS A 250 -20.74 -7.14 -22.62
C LYS A 250 -20.82 -5.61 -22.62
N ILE A 251 -19.93 -4.96 -21.83
CA ILE A 251 -19.85 -3.50 -21.77
C ILE A 251 -19.21 -2.97 -23.05
N ALA A 252 -18.07 -3.51 -23.49
CA ALA A 252 -17.32 -3.07 -24.66
C ALA A 252 -18.18 -3.11 -25.95
N ALA A 253 -18.99 -4.17 -26.11
CA ALA A 253 -19.91 -4.31 -27.24
C ALA A 253 -20.93 -3.15 -27.38
N GLN A 254 -21.23 -2.46 -26.30
CA GLN A 254 -22.23 -1.37 -26.24
C GLN A 254 -21.60 0.02 -26.07
N LEU A 255 -20.39 0.11 -25.53
CA LEU A 255 -19.78 1.40 -25.18
C LEU A 255 -19.22 2.12 -26.41
N ARG A 256 -18.50 1.43 -27.28
CA ARG A 256 -17.90 1.93 -28.55
C ARG A 256 -17.27 3.31 -28.42
N MET A 257 -16.34 3.49 -27.49
CA MET A 257 -15.54 4.71 -27.41
C MET A 257 -14.42 4.64 -28.46
N GLU A 258 -14.21 5.72 -29.16
CA GLU A 258 -13.10 5.85 -30.12
C GLU A 258 -12.20 7.01 -29.67
N SER A 259 -10.91 6.74 -29.44
CA SER A 259 -9.92 7.79 -29.22
C SER A 259 -8.53 7.28 -29.61
N GLU A 260 -7.67 8.20 -30.06
CA GLU A 260 -6.25 7.89 -30.38
C GLU A 260 -5.51 7.33 -29.14
N GLY A 261 -5.83 7.84 -27.93
CA GLY A 261 -5.24 7.37 -26.69
C GLY A 261 -5.60 5.91 -26.37
N LEU A 262 -6.83 5.48 -26.64
CA LEU A 262 -7.25 4.09 -26.48
C LEU A 262 -6.58 3.16 -27.48
N ASN A 263 -6.39 3.60 -28.73
CA ASN A 263 -5.67 2.85 -29.74
C ASN A 263 -4.20 2.66 -29.36
N ALA A 264 -3.52 3.74 -28.94
CA ALA A 264 -2.14 3.67 -28.46
C ALA A 264 -1.98 2.81 -27.20
N LEU A 265 -3.00 2.77 -26.33
CA LEU A 265 -3.00 1.90 -25.15
C LEU A 265 -3.19 0.43 -25.56
N ALA A 266 -4.10 0.16 -26.48
CA ALA A 266 -4.36 -1.19 -26.99
C ALA A 266 -3.13 -1.83 -27.67
N GLU A 267 -2.30 -1.02 -28.33
CA GLU A 267 -1.03 -1.48 -28.93
C GLU A 267 0.02 -1.91 -27.89
N LYS A 268 -0.09 -1.43 -26.64
CA LYS A 268 0.79 -1.81 -25.54
C LYS A 268 0.32 -3.04 -24.79
N VAL A 269 -0.87 -3.53 -25.08
CA VAL A 269 -1.41 -4.75 -24.46
C VAL A 269 -0.66 -5.96 -25.05
N ASP A 270 -0.11 -6.78 -24.17
CA ASP A 270 0.68 -7.95 -24.51
C ASP A 270 -0.14 -8.95 -25.37
N ILE A 271 0.44 -9.44 -26.44
CA ILE A 271 -0.21 -10.25 -27.50
C ILE A 271 -0.74 -11.61 -26.95
N GLY A 272 -0.44 -11.93 -25.69
CA GLY A 272 -0.86 -13.19 -25.05
C GLY A 272 -2.23 -13.21 -24.39
N VAL A 273 -2.98 -12.10 -24.37
CA VAL A 273 -4.30 -12.03 -23.74
C VAL A 273 -5.35 -11.86 -24.85
N ASP A 274 -6.01 -12.95 -25.18
CA ASP A 274 -7.10 -12.98 -26.16
C ASP A 274 -8.11 -11.85 -25.90
N ASP A 275 -8.42 -11.06 -26.92
CA ASP A 275 -9.41 -9.98 -26.96
C ASP A 275 -9.21 -8.73 -26.08
N LEU A 276 -8.26 -8.70 -25.15
CA LEU A 276 -8.09 -7.53 -24.27
C LEU A 276 -7.79 -6.25 -25.04
N ALA A 277 -6.97 -6.32 -26.08
CA ALA A 277 -6.65 -5.16 -26.92
C ALA A 277 -7.90 -4.59 -27.62
N GLU A 278 -8.80 -5.45 -28.10
CA GLU A 278 -10.07 -5.03 -28.74
C GLU A 278 -10.99 -4.36 -27.72
N ILE A 279 -11.08 -4.93 -26.51
CA ILE A 279 -11.89 -4.39 -25.40
C ILE A 279 -11.34 -3.02 -24.97
N VAL A 280 -10.02 -2.86 -24.90
CA VAL A 280 -9.35 -1.60 -24.54
C VAL A 280 -9.65 -0.50 -25.57
N ARG A 281 -9.69 -0.81 -26.87
CA ARG A 281 -10.12 0.15 -27.90
C ARG A 281 -11.52 0.69 -27.67
N CYS A 282 -12.40 -0.10 -27.04
CA CYS A 282 -13.75 0.33 -26.68
C CYS A 282 -13.82 1.13 -25.36
N GLY A 283 -12.70 1.39 -24.68
CA GLY A 283 -12.67 2.10 -23.41
C GLY A 283 -12.94 1.23 -22.18
N VAL A 284 -12.80 -0.09 -22.31
CA VAL A 284 -12.99 -1.06 -21.22
C VAL A 284 -11.72 -1.90 -21.05
N ALA A 285 -11.41 -2.28 -19.81
CA ALA A 285 -10.36 -3.25 -19.54
C ALA A 285 -10.81 -4.22 -18.45
N TYR A 286 -10.15 -5.37 -18.33
CA TYR A 286 -10.36 -6.28 -17.22
C TYR A 286 -9.03 -6.82 -16.71
N HIS A 287 -9.04 -7.23 -15.44
CA HIS A 287 -7.91 -7.89 -14.79
C HIS A 287 -8.39 -9.20 -14.14
N ASN A 288 -7.54 -10.24 -14.22
CA ASN A 288 -7.83 -11.60 -13.74
C ASN A 288 -6.89 -12.02 -12.60
#